data_b316e2691f1658f63b65ebf9c9da89cf
#
_entry.id   b316e2691f1658f63b65ebf9c9da89cf
#
_cell.length_a   1.000
_cell.length_b   1.000
_cell.length_c   1.000
_cell.angle_alpha   90.00
_cell.angle_beta   90.00
_cell.angle_gamma   90.00
#
_symmetry.space_group_name_H-M   'P 1'
#
loop_
_entity.id
_entity.type
_entity.pdbx_description
1 polymer ?
#
loop_
_entity_poly.entity_id
_entity_poly.type
_entity_poly.pdbx_seq_one_letter_code
_entity_poly.pdbx_strand_id
1 'polypeptide(L)'
;MWTHERIRQRGGKGKTVTRALDCGAGVGRVTEHVLLPLVDEVHMVEPVLKFLQEAKRRSASWKPLQLSVEQSPFCARKAVYFHTSTLQEFRVADPMSSQDTPHQRSTAPPPSYMQGKVTEPPVKPVLYDIVLCQWCLQHLSEADLILFLKDAKTTLRPPSSGGDATFTCDGGVIFVKENVCRDADDGGETSWYDSEDYSVTRSRTLYERIFREAGLSVVRSEVQLGFPPELFDVQMCVTQK
;
A
#
# COMPACT_ATOMS: atom_id res chain seq x y z
N MET A 1 -1.83 -13.11 11.34
CA MET A 1 -2.84 -13.07 12.42
C MET A 1 -2.91 -11.70 13.12
N TRP A 2 -2.00 -10.80 12.82
CA TRP A 2 -1.74 -9.55 13.55
C TRP A 2 -2.63 -8.36 13.16
N THR A 3 -3.05 -8.25 11.91
CA THR A 3 -3.86 -7.15 11.36
C THR A 3 -5.37 -7.36 11.51
N HIS A 4 -5.85 -8.60 11.56
CA HIS A 4 -7.27 -8.92 11.50
C HIS A 4 -8.08 -8.45 12.72
N GLU A 5 -7.54 -8.61 13.92
CA GLU A 5 -8.29 -8.38 15.16
C GLU A 5 -8.42 -6.88 15.50
N ARG A 6 -7.41 -6.10 15.16
CA ARG A 6 -7.34 -4.65 15.46
C ARG A 6 -8.13 -3.78 14.51
N ILE A 7 -8.10 -4.09 13.21
CA ILE A 7 -8.96 -3.43 12.25
C ILE A 7 -10.44 -3.74 12.57
N ARG A 8 -10.72 -4.97 13.05
CA ARG A 8 -12.05 -5.37 13.52
C ARG A 8 -12.57 -4.58 14.72
N GLN A 9 -11.72 -4.22 15.68
CA GLN A 9 -12.14 -3.49 16.88
C GLN A 9 -12.54 -2.03 16.59
N ARG A 10 -12.03 -1.44 15.50
CA ARG A 10 -12.37 -0.07 15.09
C ARG A 10 -13.75 0.07 14.45
N GLY A 11 -14.39 -0.99 14.09
CA GLY A 11 -15.62 -1.04 13.32
C GLY A 11 -16.94 -1.21 14.13
N GLY A 12 -17.61 -0.22 14.77
CA GLY A 12 -18.96 -0.16 15.41
C GLY A 12 -19.74 1.07 14.95
N LYS A 13 -21.01 1.21 15.32
CA LYS A 13 -21.77 2.44 15.00
C LYS A 13 -21.00 3.67 15.47
N GLY A 14 -20.71 4.60 14.55
CA GLY A 14 -19.86 5.78 14.81
C GLY A 14 -18.40 5.61 14.38
N LYS A 15 -18.05 4.56 13.66
CA LYS A 15 -16.69 4.13 13.28
C LYS A 15 -16.03 4.99 12.21
N THR A 16 -14.74 5.21 12.45
CA THR A 16 -13.81 5.73 11.44
C THR A 16 -13.66 4.73 10.30
N VAL A 17 -13.81 5.17 9.06
CA VAL A 17 -13.56 4.36 7.86
C VAL A 17 -12.10 3.93 7.84
N THR A 18 -11.85 2.62 7.69
CA THR A 18 -10.50 2.07 7.58
C THR A 18 -10.07 2.03 6.12
N ARG A 19 -8.79 2.37 5.84
CA ARG A 19 -8.28 2.53 4.48
C ARG A 19 -6.95 1.86 4.25
N ALA A 20 -6.78 1.32 3.04
CA ALA A 20 -5.49 0.87 2.56
C ALA A 20 -5.11 1.58 1.24
N LEU A 21 -3.80 1.74 1.05
CA LEU A 21 -3.18 2.09 -0.22
C LEU A 21 -2.47 0.85 -0.75
N ASP A 22 -2.80 0.42 -1.97
CA ASP A 22 -2.17 -0.71 -2.69
C ASP A 22 -1.28 -0.13 -3.78
N CYS A 23 0.03 -0.13 -3.54
CA CYS A 23 1.05 0.44 -4.41
C CYS A 23 1.51 -0.60 -5.44
N GLY A 24 1.48 -0.25 -6.73
CA GLY A 24 1.77 -1.19 -7.80
C GLY A 24 0.74 -2.33 -7.84
N ALA A 25 -0.53 -1.99 -7.71
CA ALA A 25 -1.62 -2.94 -7.45
C ALA A 25 -1.86 -3.95 -8.59
N GLY A 26 -1.31 -3.71 -9.78
CA GLY A 26 -1.48 -4.57 -10.95
C GLY A 26 -2.95 -4.81 -11.29
N VAL A 27 -3.32 -6.07 -11.45
CA VAL A 27 -4.70 -6.49 -11.73
C VAL A 27 -5.57 -6.66 -10.47
N GLY A 28 -5.09 -6.22 -9.31
CA GLY A 28 -5.87 -6.15 -8.07
C GLY A 28 -5.98 -7.43 -7.25
N ARG A 29 -5.08 -8.40 -7.41
CA ARG A 29 -5.13 -9.66 -6.67
C ARG A 29 -5.00 -9.46 -5.15
N VAL A 30 -4.08 -8.60 -4.73
CA VAL A 30 -3.87 -8.29 -3.31
C VAL A 30 -5.01 -7.44 -2.78
N THR A 31 -5.46 -6.45 -3.54
CA THR A 31 -6.67 -5.68 -3.20
C THR A 31 -7.87 -6.59 -2.94
N GLU A 32 -8.20 -7.53 -3.86
CA GLU A 32 -9.37 -8.41 -3.75
C GLU A 32 -9.28 -9.36 -2.56
N HIS A 33 -8.13 -10.06 -2.43
CA HIS A 33 -8.03 -11.22 -1.54
C HIS A 33 -7.44 -10.90 -0.16
N VAL A 34 -6.73 -9.78 -0.02
CA VAL A 34 -6.05 -9.41 1.21
C VAL A 34 -6.60 -8.11 1.79
N LEU A 35 -6.59 -7.01 1.03
CA LEU A 35 -6.89 -5.70 1.60
C LEU A 35 -8.39 -5.49 1.81
N LEU A 36 -9.24 -5.74 0.82
CA LEU A 36 -10.70 -5.59 0.96
C LEU A 36 -11.30 -6.43 2.09
N PRO A 37 -10.85 -7.65 2.40
CA PRO A 37 -11.26 -8.33 3.62
C PRO A 37 -10.91 -7.60 4.92
N LEU A 38 -9.85 -6.78 4.93
CA LEU A 38 -9.31 -6.12 6.13
C LEU A 38 -9.85 -4.72 6.36
N VAL A 39 -10.03 -3.92 5.29
CA VAL A 39 -10.37 -2.49 5.39
C VAL A 39 -11.65 -2.16 4.62
N ASP A 40 -12.22 -0.97 4.87
CA ASP A 40 -13.43 -0.50 4.22
C ASP A 40 -13.17 0.02 2.81
N GLU A 41 -12.08 0.74 2.61
CA GLU A 41 -11.73 1.38 1.35
C GLU A 41 -10.30 1.06 0.96
N VAL A 42 -10.07 0.78 -0.34
CA VAL A 42 -8.75 0.57 -0.90
C VAL A 42 -8.52 1.54 -2.05
N HIS A 43 -7.41 2.27 -1.99
CA HIS A 43 -6.88 3.04 -3.10
C HIS A 43 -5.82 2.21 -3.82
N MET A 44 -6.10 1.81 -5.05
CA MET A 44 -5.18 1.10 -5.93
C MET A 44 -4.42 2.10 -6.79
N VAL A 45 -3.10 2.05 -6.76
CA VAL A 45 -2.23 2.86 -7.63
C VAL A 45 -1.44 1.95 -8.55
N GLU A 46 -1.60 2.15 -9.86
CA GLU A 46 -0.97 1.32 -10.89
C GLU A 46 -0.67 2.18 -12.13
N PRO A 47 0.61 2.29 -12.55
CA PRO A 47 0.98 3.08 -13.72
C PRO A 47 0.56 2.43 -15.05
N VAL A 48 0.44 1.10 -15.11
CA VAL A 48 0.11 0.37 -16.33
C VAL A 48 -1.40 0.33 -16.53
N LEU A 49 -1.89 1.22 -17.40
CA LEU A 49 -3.33 1.40 -17.65
C LEU A 49 -4.05 0.08 -17.96
N LYS A 50 -3.42 -0.84 -18.72
CA LYS A 50 -4.02 -2.14 -19.07
C LYS A 50 -4.28 -3.00 -17.83
N PHE A 51 -3.38 -2.99 -16.85
CA PHE A 51 -3.56 -3.73 -15.60
C PHE A 51 -4.71 -3.13 -14.79
N LEU A 52 -4.77 -1.82 -14.70
CA LEU A 52 -5.83 -1.14 -13.97
C LEU A 52 -7.21 -1.32 -14.63
N GLN A 53 -7.28 -1.32 -15.96
CA GLN A 53 -8.51 -1.62 -16.71
C GLN A 53 -8.99 -3.05 -16.45
N GLU A 54 -8.07 -4.02 -16.41
CA GLU A 54 -8.41 -5.40 -16.07
C GLU A 54 -8.85 -5.53 -14.61
N ALA A 55 -8.18 -4.87 -13.67
CA ALA A 55 -8.61 -4.80 -12.28
C ALA A 55 -10.03 -4.24 -12.15
N LYS A 56 -10.31 -3.13 -12.85
CA LYS A 56 -11.64 -2.52 -12.90
C LYS A 56 -12.70 -3.48 -13.45
N ARG A 57 -12.41 -4.17 -14.56
CA ARG A 57 -13.31 -5.15 -15.14
C ARG A 57 -13.62 -6.29 -14.17
N ARG A 58 -12.58 -6.82 -13.50
CA ARG A 58 -12.69 -7.92 -12.54
C ARG A 58 -13.42 -7.52 -11.26
N SER A 59 -13.27 -6.27 -10.83
CA SER A 59 -13.85 -5.77 -9.58
C SER A 59 -15.37 -5.88 -9.52
N ALA A 60 -16.04 -5.92 -10.67
CA ALA A 60 -17.49 -6.19 -10.74
C ALA A 60 -17.88 -7.56 -10.13
N SER A 61 -16.96 -8.52 -10.07
CA SER A 61 -17.19 -9.85 -9.49
C SER A 61 -16.50 -10.07 -8.13
N TRP A 62 -15.77 -9.08 -7.61
CA TRP A 62 -15.09 -9.23 -6.32
C TRP A 62 -16.08 -9.39 -5.17
N LYS A 63 -16.04 -10.55 -4.52
CA LYS A 63 -16.97 -10.90 -3.43
C LYS A 63 -17.06 -9.82 -2.34
N PRO A 64 -15.95 -9.24 -1.84
CA PRO A 64 -16.05 -8.22 -0.79
C PRO A 64 -16.87 -6.98 -1.19
N LEU A 65 -16.89 -6.62 -2.49
CA LEU A 65 -17.65 -5.46 -2.99
C LEU A 65 -19.14 -5.76 -3.20
N GLN A 66 -19.52 -7.02 -3.27
CA GLN A 66 -20.90 -7.47 -3.50
C GLN A 66 -21.67 -7.76 -2.21
N LEU A 67 -20.96 -7.92 -1.08
CA LEU A 67 -21.59 -8.19 0.19
C LEU A 67 -22.52 -7.04 0.59
N SER A 68 -23.77 -7.37 0.98
CA SER A 68 -24.65 -6.39 1.60
C SER A 68 -24.14 -6.04 3.01
N VAL A 69 -24.58 -4.89 3.53
CA VAL A 69 -24.28 -4.45 4.91
C VAL A 69 -24.65 -5.52 5.94
N GLU A 70 -25.70 -6.28 5.67
CA GLU A 70 -26.21 -7.36 6.56
C GLU A 70 -25.33 -8.62 6.50
N GLN A 71 -24.65 -8.85 5.40
CA GLN A 71 -23.78 -10.02 5.17
C GLN A 71 -22.31 -9.78 5.57
N SER A 72 -21.95 -8.53 5.81
CA SER A 72 -20.59 -8.17 6.26
C SER A 72 -20.60 -7.88 7.77
N PRO A 73 -20.22 -8.83 8.62
CA PRO A 73 -20.24 -8.63 10.07
C PRO A 73 -19.29 -7.56 10.57
N PHE A 74 -18.42 -7.03 9.69
CA PHE A 74 -17.30 -6.17 10.06
C PHE A 74 -17.28 -4.78 9.41
N CYS A 75 -17.89 -4.60 8.23
CA CYS A 75 -17.82 -3.34 7.51
C CYS A 75 -19.10 -3.09 6.73
N ALA A 76 -19.75 -1.99 7.02
CA ALA A 76 -20.98 -1.56 6.34
C ALA A 76 -20.75 -1.18 4.87
N ARG A 77 -19.50 -0.99 4.43
CA ARG A 77 -19.17 -0.43 3.11
C ARG A 77 -17.82 -0.96 2.64
N LYS A 78 -17.76 -1.39 1.40
CA LYS A 78 -16.51 -1.73 0.71
C LYS A 78 -16.42 -0.89 -0.55
N ALA A 79 -15.29 -0.23 -0.76
CA ALA A 79 -15.04 0.53 -1.96
C ALA A 79 -13.59 0.38 -2.43
N VAL A 80 -13.40 0.51 -3.75
CA VAL A 80 -12.08 0.56 -4.38
C VAL A 80 -12.01 1.78 -5.27
N TYR A 81 -10.93 2.53 -5.14
CA TYR A 81 -10.56 3.63 -6.01
C TYR A 81 -9.40 3.20 -6.89
N PHE A 82 -9.49 3.48 -8.17
CA PHE A 82 -8.49 3.09 -9.16
C PHE A 82 -7.78 4.35 -9.65
N HIS A 83 -6.47 4.43 -9.44
CA HIS A 83 -5.63 5.58 -9.80
C HIS A 83 -4.57 5.15 -10.81
N THR A 84 -4.60 5.71 -12.03
CA THR A 84 -3.53 5.53 -13.01
C THR A 84 -2.45 6.55 -12.71
N SER A 85 -1.41 6.15 -12.00
CA SER A 85 -0.29 7.02 -11.61
C SER A 85 0.95 6.21 -11.28
N THR A 86 2.12 6.82 -11.47
CA THR A 86 3.35 6.33 -10.85
C THR A 86 3.38 6.73 -9.37
N LEU A 87 4.20 6.07 -8.56
CA LEU A 87 4.33 6.43 -7.13
C LEU A 87 5.03 7.77 -6.93
N GLN A 88 5.85 8.21 -7.90
CA GLN A 88 6.51 9.51 -7.89
C GLN A 88 5.53 10.68 -8.06
N GLU A 89 4.46 10.46 -8.81
CA GLU A 89 3.46 11.50 -9.13
C GLU A 89 2.22 11.43 -8.23
N PHE A 90 2.00 10.29 -7.58
CA PHE A 90 0.82 10.06 -6.78
C PHE A 90 0.86 10.85 -5.46
N ARG A 91 -0.16 11.68 -5.23
CA ARG A 91 -0.30 12.42 -3.97
C ARG A 91 -1.02 11.59 -2.93
N VAL A 92 -0.25 10.96 -2.04
CA VAL A 92 -0.78 10.01 -1.05
C VAL A 92 -1.83 10.66 -0.13
N ALA A 93 -1.60 11.90 0.29
CA ALA A 93 -2.53 12.64 1.18
C ALA A 93 -3.80 13.14 0.46
N ASP A 94 -3.74 13.31 -0.86
CA ASP A 94 -4.86 13.79 -1.68
C ASP A 94 -4.96 13.01 -3.00
N PRO A 95 -5.34 11.73 -2.93
CA PRO A 95 -5.32 10.82 -4.07
C PRO A 95 -6.29 11.24 -5.19
N MET A 96 -7.28 12.07 -4.87
CA MET A 96 -8.25 12.55 -5.85
C MET A 96 -7.78 13.80 -6.60
N SER A 97 -6.75 14.51 -6.12
CA SER A 97 -6.19 15.71 -6.77
C SER A 97 -5.19 15.41 -7.86
N SER A 98 -4.68 14.18 -7.95
CA SER A 98 -3.75 13.74 -9.00
C SER A 98 -4.33 13.84 -10.43
N GLN A 99 -5.57 14.31 -10.54
CA GLN A 99 -6.31 14.47 -11.79
C GLN A 99 -5.99 15.77 -12.55
N ASP A 100 -5.31 16.74 -11.92
CA ASP A 100 -5.15 18.10 -12.44
C ASP A 100 -3.71 18.47 -12.88
N THR A 101 -2.87 17.52 -13.28
CA THR A 101 -1.58 17.90 -13.86
C THR A 101 -1.76 18.50 -15.27
N PRO A 102 -1.30 19.76 -15.50
CA PRO A 102 -1.61 20.52 -16.73
C PRO A 102 -1.01 19.95 -18.03
N HIS A 103 -0.22 18.87 -17.97
CA HIS A 103 0.56 18.37 -19.11
C HIS A 103 -0.08 17.23 -19.89
N GLN A 104 -1.24 16.70 -19.47
CA GLN A 104 -1.96 15.71 -20.27
C GLN A 104 -3.40 16.14 -20.53
N ARG A 105 -3.59 17.00 -21.54
CA ARG A 105 -4.85 17.02 -22.30
C ARG A 105 -4.93 15.74 -23.14
N SER A 106 -5.05 14.62 -22.47
CA SER A 106 -5.34 13.33 -23.08
C SER A 106 -6.84 13.14 -23.12
N THR A 107 -7.35 12.59 -24.24
CA THR A 107 -8.71 12.06 -24.39
C THR A 107 -8.94 10.80 -23.54
N ALA A 108 -8.07 10.51 -22.58
CA ALA A 108 -8.18 9.40 -21.66
C ALA A 108 -9.26 9.68 -20.59
N PRO A 109 -10.00 8.67 -20.15
CA PRO A 109 -10.95 8.82 -19.05
C PRO A 109 -10.26 9.36 -17.78
N PRO A 110 -11.01 10.03 -16.90
CA PRO A 110 -10.43 10.60 -15.68
C PRO A 110 -9.59 9.54 -14.94
N PRO A 111 -8.42 9.91 -14.44
CA PRO A 111 -7.44 8.98 -13.86
C PRO A 111 -7.92 8.21 -12.62
N SER A 112 -9.07 8.57 -12.09
CA SER A 112 -9.64 7.88 -10.94
C SER A 112 -11.06 7.39 -11.21
N TYR A 113 -11.30 6.15 -10.89
CA TYR A 113 -12.59 5.50 -10.94
C TYR A 113 -12.85 4.80 -9.60
N MET A 114 -14.10 4.80 -9.18
CA MET A 114 -14.52 4.13 -7.95
C MET A 114 -15.54 3.03 -8.24
N GLN A 115 -15.43 1.92 -7.53
CA GLN A 115 -16.42 0.85 -7.47
C GLN A 115 -16.77 0.53 -6.03
N GLY A 116 -18.04 0.29 -5.76
CA GLY A 116 -18.54 0.02 -4.42
C GLY A 116 -19.49 1.12 -3.93
N LYS A 117 -19.77 1.12 -2.64
CA LYS A 117 -20.71 2.06 -2.02
C LYS A 117 -19.94 3.02 -1.10
N VAL A 118 -19.72 4.23 -1.55
CA VAL A 118 -19.24 5.34 -0.73
C VAL A 118 -20.38 6.31 -0.49
N THR A 119 -20.57 6.74 0.74
CA THR A 119 -21.61 7.74 1.08
C THR A 119 -21.08 9.14 1.11
N GLU A 120 -19.77 9.31 1.34
CA GLU A 120 -19.12 10.61 1.43
C GLU A 120 -17.70 10.52 0.86
N PRO A 121 -17.23 11.56 0.13
CA PRO A 121 -15.83 11.58 -0.32
C PRO A 121 -14.89 11.56 0.89
N PRO A 122 -13.70 10.98 0.76
CA PRO A 122 -12.72 10.97 1.85
C PRO A 122 -12.35 12.40 2.26
N VAL A 123 -12.35 12.64 3.57
CA VAL A 123 -11.89 13.90 4.15
C VAL A 123 -10.38 14.02 3.95
N LYS A 124 -9.91 15.20 3.54
CA LYS A 124 -8.49 15.49 3.35
C LYS A 124 -7.82 15.97 4.64
N PRO A 125 -6.59 15.56 4.94
CA PRO A 125 -5.82 14.52 4.23
C PRO A 125 -6.42 13.14 4.42
N VAL A 126 -6.29 12.29 3.38
CA VAL A 126 -6.67 10.87 3.49
C VAL A 126 -5.70 10.17 4.42
N LEU A 127 -6.22 9.44 5.42
CA LEU A 127 -5.41 8.67 6.35
C LEU A 127 -5.57 7.18 6.09
N TYR A 128 -4.45 6.46 6.08
CA TYR A 128 -4.39 5.03 5.82
C TYR A 128 -4.04 4.24 7.08
N ASP A 129 -4.70 3.10 7.24
CA ASP A 129 -4.37 2.08 8.23
C ASP A 129 -3.27 1.16 7.71
N ILE A 130 -3.23 0.93 6.38
CA ILE A 130 -2.22 0.14 5.70
C ILE A 130 -1.80 0.84 4.42
N VAL A 131 -0.50 1.07 4.25
CA VAL A 131 0.13 1.32 2.95
C VAL A 131 0.88 0.05 2.58
N LEU A 132 0.49 -0.60 1.49
CA LEU A 132 1.09 -1.86 1.04
C LEU A 132 1.91 -1.63 -0.21
N CYS A 133 3.18 -2.03 -0.15
CA CYS A 133 4.12 -2.00 -1.27
C CYS A 133 4.64 -3.41 -1.50
N GLN A 134 4.23 -4.04 -2.60
CA GLN A 134 4.67 -5.38 -2.94
C GLN A 134 5.19 -5.41 -4.36
N TRP A 135 6.51 -5.68 -4.53
CA TRP A 135 7.20 -5.77 -5.81
C TRP A 135 7.00 -4.56 -6.72
N CYS A 136 7.05 -3.37 -6.13
CA CYS A 136 6.88 -2.10 -6.84
C CYS A 136 7.95 -1.06 -6.51
N LEU A 137 8.57 -1.15 -5.33
CA LEU A 137 9.56 -0.17 -4.89
C LEU A 137 10.90 -0.33 -5.62
N GLN A 138 11.15 -1.50 -6.22
CA GLN A 138 12.31 -1.77 -7.05
C GLN A 138 12.38 -0.90 -8.31
N HIS A 139 11.27 -0.31 -8.75
CA HIS A 139 11.21 0.58 -9.92
C HIS A 139 11.39 2.07 -9.59
N LEU A 140 11.65 2.41 -8.33
CA LEU A 140 11.96 3.78 -7.91
C LEU A 140 13.47 3.96 -7.74
N SER A 141 13.95 5.15 -8.10
CA SER A 141 15.29 5.58 -7.66
C SER A 141 15.32 5.63 -6.11
N GLU A 142 16.50 5.62 -5.53
CA GLU A 142 16.61 5.71 -4.07
C GLU A 142 16.02 7.03 -3.54
N ALA A 143 16.26 8.14 -4.23
CA ALA A 143 15.72 9.43 -3.86
C ALA A 143 14.18 9.46 -3.93
N ASP A 144 13.59 8.92 -5.00
CA ASP A 144 12.14 8.83 -5.17
C ASP A 144 11.51 7.92 -4.11
N LEU A 145 12.18 6.81 -3.79
CA LEU A 145 11.73 5.87 -2.76
C LEU A 145 11.68 6.55 -1.39
N ILE A 146 12.73 7.28 -1.01
CA ILE A 146 12.76 8.02 0.25
C ILE A 146 11.67 9.09 0.28
N LEU A 147 11.48 9.83 -0.81
CA LEU A 147 10.42 10.86 -0.91
C LEU A 147 9.03 10.24 -0.79
N PHE A 148 8.76 9.16 -1.52
CA PHE A 148 7.49 8.44 -1.44
C PHE A 148 7.21 7.93 -0.01
N LEU A 149 8.19 7.32 0.65
CA LEU A 149 8.03 6.81 2.01
C LEU A 149 7.80 7.94 3.02
N LYS A 150 8.46 9.10 2.84
CA LYS A 150 8.19 10.30 3.66
C LYS A 150 6.77 10.80 3.49
N ASP A 151 6.27 10.87 2.25
CA ASP A 151 4.89 11.29 1.98
C ASP A 151 3.89 10.27 2.56
N ALA A 152 4.08 8.99 2.27
CA ALA A 152 3.24 7.92 2.82
C ALA A 152 3.19 7.93 4.36
N LYS A 153 4.33 8.16 5.02
CA LYS A 153 4.41 8.30 6.48
C LYS A 153 3.47 9.38 7.01
N THR A 154 3.35 10.53 6.31
CA THR A 154 2.49 11.64 6.78
C THR A 154 1.03 11.24 6.83
N THR A 155 0.62 10.30 6.00
CA THR A 155 -0.76 9.83 5.84
C THR A 155 -1.10 8.61 6.69
N LEU A 156 -0.15 8.07 7.45
CA LEU A 156 -0.45 6.98 8.37
C LEU A 156 -1.37 7.47 9.50
N ARG A 157 -2.44 6.71 9.74
CA ARG A 157 -3.35 6.99 10.84
C ARG A 157 -2.58 7.03 12.17
N PRO A 158 -2.78 8.07 12.99
CA PRO A 158 -2.14 8.13 14.30
C PRO A 158 -2.69 7.03 15.23
N PRO A 159 -1.93 6.63 16.25
CA PRO A 159 -2.42 5.74 17.31
C PRO A 159 -3.65 6.29 17.99
N SER A 160 -4.53 5.42 18.51
CA SER A 160 -5.72 5.82 19.27
C SER A 160 -5.29 6.40 20.63
N SER A 161 -5.88 7.55 21.00
CA SER A 161 -5.70 8.11 22.34
C SER A 161 -6.38 7.19 23.37
N GLY A 162 -5.60 6.37 24.11
CA GLY A 162 -6.12 5.45 25.14
C GLY A 162 -5.84 3.98 24.91
N GLY A 163 -5.06 3.62 23.88
CA GLY A 163 -4.56 2.26 23.69
C GLY A 163 -3.58 1.85 24.79
N ASP A 164 -3.67 0.62 25.27
CA ASP A 164 -2.72 0.04 26.23
C ASP A 164 -1.30 0.10 25.66
N ALA A 165 -0.39 0.77 26.33
CA ALA A 165 1.01 0.98 25.93
C ALA A 165 1.81 -0.34 25.77
N THR A 166 1.23 -1.48 26.11
CA THR A 166 1.83 -2.81 25.95
C THR A 166 1.86 -3.29 24.49
N PHE A 167 1.17 -2.60 23.56
CA PHE A 167 1.11 -3.00 22.16
C PHE A 167 1.72 -1.92 21.24
N THR A 168 2.85 -2.23 20.65
CA THR A 168 3.73 -1.35 19.87
C THR A 168 3.21 -0.88 18.51
N CYS A 169 1.96 -1.18 18.09
CA CYS A 169 1.49 -0.90 16.74
C CYS A 169 0.01 -0.48 16.68
N ASP A 170 -0.39 0.54 17.41
CA ASP A 170 -1.77 1.05 17.42
C ASP A 170 -2.07 2.07 16.28
N GLY A 171 -1.10 2.44 15.46
CA GLY A 171 -1.22 3.34 14.32
C GLY A 171 -1.34 2.65 12.96
N GLY A 172 -1.35 3.45 11.90
CA GLY A 172 -1.20 2.97 10.53
C GLY A 172 0.23 2.43 10.30
N VAL A 173 0.37 1.52 9.34
CA VAL A 173 1.64 0.87 9.00
C VAL A 173 1.93 0.96 7.51
N ILE A 174 3.22 0.97 7.14
CA ILE A 174 3.67 0.66 5.79
C ILE A 174 4.16 -0.78 5.80
N PHE A 175 3.57 -1.62 4.97
CA PHE A 175 3.99 -2.99 4.74
C PHE A 175 4.75 -3.06 3.42
N VAL A 176 6.01 -3.44 3.49
CA VAL A 176 6.89 -3.61 2.33
C VAL A 176 7.18 -5.09 2.14
N LYS A 177 7.02 -5.58 0.92
CA LYS A 177 7.37 -6.94 0.52
C LYS A 177 8.12 -6.89 -0.80
N GLU A 178 9.43 -7.07 -0.74
CA GLU A 178 10.33 -6.91 -1.88
C GLU A 178 11.38 -8.01 -1.93
N ASN A 179 11.91 -8.25 -3.12
CA ASN A 179 13.12 -9.03 -3.29
C ASN A 179 14.30 -8.31 -2.64
N VAL A 180 15.19 -9.06 -2.00
CA VAL A 180 16.41 -8.52 -1.42
C VAL A 180 17.63 -9.31 -1.91
N CYS A 181 18.67 -8.60 -2.30
CA CYS A 181 19.98 -9.22 -2.57
C CYS A 181 20.78 -9.34 -1.27
N ARG A 182 21.88 -10.08 -1.32
CA ARG A 182 22.81 -10.21 -0.18
C ARG A 182 23.45 -8.86 0.12
N ASP A 183 23.69 -8.60 1.39
CA ASP A 183 24.56 -7.51 1.81
C ASP A 183 25.99 -7.75 1.28
N ALA A 184 26.81 -6.70 1.27
CA ALA A 184 28.22 -6.80 0.90
C ALA A 184 28.97 -7.76 1.86
N ASP A 185 30.13 -8.28 1.43
CA ASP A 185 30.93 -9.21 2.23
C ASP A 185 31.40 -8.62 3.57
N ASP A 186 31.50 -7.29 3.65
CA ASP A 186 31.78 -6.55 4.89
C ASP A 186 30.51 -6.23 5.70
N GLY A 187 29.34 -6.73 5.29
CA GLY A 187 28.04 -6.44 5.88
C GLY A 187 27.44 -5.09 5.47
N GLY A 188 28.04 -4.42 4.48
CA GLY A 188 27.59 -3.12 3.98
C GLY A 188 26.41 -3.23 3.01
N GLU A 189 25.96 -2.05 2.59
CA GLU A 189 24.84 -1.91 1.66
C GLU A 189 25.24 -2.32 0.25
N THR A 190 24.35 -3.05 -0.44
CA THR A 190 24.48 -3.33 -1.88
C THR A 190 23.17 -3.21 -2.61
N SER A 191 23.24 -3.17 -3.92
CA SER A 191 22.10 -3.31 -4.81
C SER A 191 22.50 -3.97 -6.12
N TRP A 192 21.54 -4.62 -6.74
CA TRP A 192 21.69 -5.23 -8.05
C TRP A 192 20.68 -4.59 -9.01
N TYR A 193 21.19 -4.07 -10.15
CA TYR A 193 20.37 -3.45 -11.18
C TYR A 193 20.11 -4.44 -12.30
N ASP A 194 18.82 -4.62 -12.63
CA ASP A 194 18.39 -5.39 -13.78
C ASP A 194 18.09 -4.46 -14.97
N SER A 195 18.85 -4.61 -16.04
CA SER A 195 18.69 -3.82 -17.25
C SER A 195 17.56 -4.31 -18.16
N GLU A 196 16.97 -5.48 -17.89
CA GLU A 196 15.87 -6.02 -18.69
C GLU A 196 14.53 -5.38 -18.31
N ASP A 197 14.30 -5.20 -17.02
CA ASP A 197 13.06 -4.62 -16.49
C ASP A 197 13.26 -3.28 -15.77
N TYR A 198 14.51 -2.79 -15.75
CA TYR A 198 14.89 -1.51 -15.10
C TYR A 198 14.60 -1.48 -13.61
N SER A 199 14.71 -2.61 -12.94
CA SER A 199 14.50 -2.70 -11.50
C SER A 199 15.83 -2.70 -10.72
N VAL A 200 15.75 -2.30 -9.44
CA VAL A 200 16.85 -2.33 -8.49
C VAL A 200 16.49 -3.22 -7.32
N THR A 201 17.10 -4.41 -7.25
CA THR A 201 17.01 -5.25 -6.06
C THR A 201 18.02 -4.74 -5.03
N ARG A 202 17.53 -4.31 -3.88
CA ARG A 202 18.32 -3.71 -2.80
C ARG A 202 18.61 -4.72 -1.71
N SER A 203 19.74 -4.57 -1.04
CA SER A 203 20.03 -5.41 0.12
C SER A 203 19.18 -4.99 1.35
N ARG A 204 19.12 -5.87 2.34
CA ARG A 204 18.39 -5.61 3.56
C ARG A 204 18.93 -4.38 4.31
N THR A 205 20.25 -4.27 4.45
CA THR A 205 20.91 -3.11 5.10
C THR A 205 20.59 -1.81 4.39
N LEU A 206 20.52 -1.81 3.04
CA LEU A 206 20.13 -0.66 2.25
C LEU A 206 18.66 -0.26 2.50
N TYR A 207 17.73 -1.21 2.55
CA TYR A 207 16.34 -0.91 2.91
C TYR A 207 16.22 -0.36 4.34
N GLU A 208 16.95 -0.89 5.31
CA GLU A 208 16.95 -0.40 6.69
C GLU A 208 17.44 1.05 6.78
N ARG A 209 18.46 1.43 5.99
CA ARG A 209 18.90 2.84 5.90
C ARG A 209 17.83 3.72 5.27
N ILE A 210 17.24 3.29 4.14
CA ILE A 210 16.18 4.02 3.44
C ILE A 210 14.99 4.27 4.38
N PHE A 211 14.54 3.27 5.13
CA PHE A 211 13.45 3.45 6.10
C PHE A 211 13.82 4.46 7.18
N ARG A 212 15.03 4.39 7.72
CA ARG A 212 15.54 5.34 8.72
C ARG A 212 15.60 6.77 8.17
N GLU A 213 16.06 6.98 6.94
CA GLU A 213 16.10 8.30 6.28
C GLU A 213 14.69 8.84 5.98
N ALA A 214 13.72 7.96 5.73
CA ALA A 214 12.31 8.33 5.65
C ALA A 214 11.70 8.62 7.04
N GLY A 215 12.45 8.37 8.12
CA GLY A 215 12.02 8.53 9.50
C GLY A 215 11.01 7.45 9.92
N LEU A 216 11.13 6.26 9.36
CA LEU A 216 10.34 5.08 9.68
C LEU A 216 11.15 4.14 10.55
N SER A 217 10.49 3.46 11.49
CA SER A 217 11.06 2.40 12.31
C SER A 217 10.54 1.05 11.86
N VAL A 218 11.43 0.09 11.65
CA VAL A 218 11.05 -1.30 11.34
C VAL A 218 10.59 -1.96 12.62
N VAL A 219 9.33 -2.33 12.71
CA VAL A 219 8.72 -2.99 13.89
C VAL A 219 8.64 -4.49 13.75
N ARG A 220 8.71 -4.99 12.52
CA ARG A 220 8.79 -6.43 12.21
C ARG A 220 9.46 -6.63 10.87
N SER A 221 10.29 -7.67 10.79
CA SER A 221 10.99 -8.05 9.57
C SER A 221 11.11 -9.57 9.51
N GLU A 222 10.68 -10.18 8.39
CA GLU A 222 10.70 -11.63 8.19
C GLU A 222 11.02 -11.94 6.73
N VAL A 223 11.75 -13.04 6.52
CA VAL A 223 11.93 -13.62 5.17
C VAL A 223 10.76 -14.54 4.88
N GLN A 224 10.16 -14.38 3.71
CA GLN A 224 9.12 -15.29 3.26
C GLN A 224 9.73 -16.63 2.84
N LEU A 225 9.31 -17.69 3.48
CA LEU A 225 9.75 -19.05 3.15
C LEU A 225 8.97 -19.63 1.95
N GLY A 226 9.54 -20.67 1.33
CA GLY A 226 8.87 -21.44 0.29
C GLY A 226 9.20 -21.00 -1.14
N PHE A 227 10.13 -20.07 -1.33
CA PHE A 227 10.69 -19.77 -2.65
C PHE A 227 11.88 -20.68 -2.97
N PRO A 228 12.13 -21.02 -4.27
CA PRO A 228 13.32 -21.73 -4.70
C PRO A 228 14.60 -20.96 -4.31
N PRO A 229 15.68 -21.66 -3.92
CA PRO A 229 16.93 -21.04 -3.45
C PRO A 229 17.70 -20.27 -4.53
N GLU A 230 17.33 -20.46 -5.81
CA GLU A 230 17.91 -19.76 -6.96
C GLU A 230 17.35 -18.33 -7.12
N LEU A 231 16.23 -18.03 -6.46
CA LEU A 231 15.63 -16.71 -6.48
C LEU A 231 16.16 -15.85 -5.35
N PHE A 232 16.00 -14.55 -5.49
CA PHE A 232 16.23 -13.62 -4.38
C PHE A 232 15.30 -13.95 -3.20
N ASP A 233 15.83 -13.76 -2.00
CA ASP A 233 14.99 -13.79 -0.81
C ASP A 233 13.91 -12.69 -0.88
N VAL A 234 12.71 -13.02 -0.41
CA VAL A 234 11.62 -12.05 -0.30
C VAL A 234 11.51 -11.57 1.14
N GLN A 235 11.87 -10.32 1.37
CA GLN A 235 11.79 -9.71 2.69
C GLN A 235 10.43 -9.04 2.88
N MET A 236 9.81 -9.30 4.03
CA MET A 236 8.60 -8.64 4.48
C MET A 236 8.93 -7.75 5.68
N CYS A 237 8.68 -6.45 5.56
CA CYS A 237 8.91 -5.47 6.62
C CYS A 237 7.61 -4.73 6.96
N VAL A 238 7.36 -4.54 8.24
CA VAL A 238 6.34 -3.63 8.76
C VAL A 238 7.06 -2.43 9.38
N THR A 239 6.71 -1.24 8.92
CA THR A 239 7.29 0.01 9.42
C THR A 239 6.22 0.95 9.96
N GLN A 240 6.61 1.80 10.90
CA GLN A 240 5.77 2.85 11.50
C GLN A 240 6.52 4.17 11.66
N LYS A 241 5.74 5.21 12.03
CA LYS A 241 6.29 6.53 12.42
C LYS A 241 7.22 6.42 13.61
#